data_a519536410d5eaacf9085fb35e2df64e
#
_entry.id   a519536410d5eaacf9085fb35e2df64e
#
_cell.length_a   1.000
_cell.length_b   1.000
_cell.length_c   1.000
_cell.angle_alpha   90.00
_cell.angle_beta   90.00
_cell.angle_gamma   90.00
#
_symmetry.space_group_name_H-M   'P 1'
#
loop_
_entity.id
_entity.type
_entity.pdbx_description
1 polymer ?
#
loop_
_entity_poly.entity_id
_entity_poly.type
_entity_poly.pdbx_seq_one_letter_code
_entity_poly.pdbx_strand_id
1 'polypeptide(L)'
;PILEYTLKSLHQAGFREIMMVVNHEQEGIRDHFGSGDHLNLNLEYVFQESPKGIGNALWTCRSWLENEPFCLVYGDVLTDGNPFIPMLDAYSESGQDLALVTLPSSSSEFGNVYLDPEMRISKLIEKPVEVQANYVFAGMFILHSEIFSILEKNGQSMSGAFQSVIQDSVMKACLWEEGWIDIIYPWHILEANQLLMKSWDEARIDQSVELKGQVQIDGPVVIEEGVRIESGTVLKGPCYIGKNCYIGNNVLIRSHSALGPGSIVG
;
A
#
# COMPACT_ATOMS: atom_id res chain seq x y z
N PRO A 1 -6.71 -7.30 4.68
CA PRO A 1 -5.79 -6.28 5.22
C PRO A 1 -5.14 -5.45 4.11
N ILE A 2 -4.68 -4.22 4.42
CA ILE A 2 -4.06 -3.32 3.44
C ILE A 2 -2.84 -3.98 2.81
N LEU A 3 -1.94 -4.50 3.62
CA LEU A 3 -0.71 -5.16 3.17
C LEU A 3 -0.97 -6.34 2.19
N GLU A 4 -2.13 -6.96 2.24
CA GLU A 4 -2.48 -8.05 1.31
C GLU A 4 -2.58 -7.59 -0.14
N TYR A 5 -3.02 -6.34 -0.39
CA TYR A 5 -3.07 -5.77 -1.73
C TYR A 5 -1.66 -5.60 -2.29
N THR A 6 -0.75 -5.07 -1.47
CA THR A 6 0.67 -4.92 -1.84
C THR A 6 1.33 -6.27 -2.13
N LEU A 7 1.10 -7.28 -1.27
CA LEU A 7 1.63 -8.64 -1.49
C LEU A 7 1.09 -9.28 -2.77
N LYS A 8 -0.20 -9.11 -3.07
CA LYS A 8 -0.79 -9.58 -4.34
C LYS A 8 -0.17 -8.89 -5.56
N SER A 9 0.06 -7.58 -5.47
CA SER A 9 0.71 -6.83 -6.56
C SER A 9 2.16 -7.27 -6.76
N LEU A 10 2.91 -7.53 -5.70
CA LEU A 10 4.27 -8.09 -5.76
C LEU A 10 4.25 -9.48 -6.43
N HIS A 11 3.35 -10.37 -6.02
CA HIS A 11 3.19 -11.68 -6.65
C HIS A 11 2.90 -11.58 -8.15
N GLN A 12 1.98 -10.69 -8.56
CA GLN A 12 1.62 -10.45 -9.95
C GLN A 12 2.79 -9.89 -10.77
N ALA A 13 3.66 -9.10 -10.16
CA ALA A 13 4.87 -8.58 -10.78
C ALA A 13 6.04 -9.59 -10.83
N GLY A 14 5.84 -10.81 -10.30
CA GLY A 14 6.82 -11.88 -10.37
C GLY A 14 7.67 -12.10 -9.13
N PHE A 15 7.54 -11.28 -8.11
CA PHE A 15 8.22 -11.51 -6.82
C PHE A 15 7.71 -12.79 -6.14
N ARG A 16 8.58 -13.52 -5.45
CA ARG A 16 8.23 -14.74 -4.73
C ARG A 16 8.78 -14.77 -3.31
N GLU A 17 9.98 -14.25 -3.10
CA GLU A 17 10.67 -14.22 -1.82
C GLU A 17 10.49 -12.83 -1.20
N ILE A 18 9.91 -12.76 -0.03
CA ILE A 18 9.64 -11.49 0.66
C ILE A 18 10.07 -11.57 2.12
N MET A 19 10.97 -10.67 2.51
CA MET A 19 11.32 -10.46 3.90
C MET A 19 10.44 -9.37 4.51
N MET A 20 9.70 -9.72 5.54
CA MET A 20 8.84 -8.79 6.27
C MET A 20 9.51 -8.35 7.57
N VAL A 21 9.79 -7.06 7.68
CA VAL A 21 10.28 -6.48 8.94
C VAL A 21 9.10 -6.09 9.80
N VAL A 22 9.00 -6.69 10.97
CA VAL A 22 7.91 -6.45 11.94
C VAL A 22 8.49 -6.12 13.31
N ASN A 23 7.71 -5.51 14.17
CA ASN A 23 8.04 -5.34 15.58
C ASN A 23 7.08 -6.19 16.46
N HIS A 24 7.32 -6.21 17.78
CA HIS A 24 6.51 -7.01 18.70
C HIS A 24 5.03 -6.61 18.77
N GLU A 25 4.69 -5.36 18.44
CA GLU A 25 3.29 -4.89 18.39
C GLU A 25 2.57 -5.37 17.13
N GLN A 26 3.29 -5.95 16.17
CA GLN A 26 2.79 -6.38 14.86
C GLN A 26 2.76 -7.91 14.70
N GLU A 27 2.78 -8.67 15.78
CA GLU A 27 2.68 -10.15 15.73
C GLU A 27 1.46 -10.64 14.97
N GLY A 28 0.33 -9.93 15.02
CA GLY A 28 -0.87 -10.22 14.24
C GLY A 28 -0.66 -10.24 12.72
N ILE A 29 0.38 -9.58 12.18
CA ILE A 29 0.76 -9.67 10.76
C ILE A 29 1.25 -11.08 10.44
N ARG A 30 2.16 -11.60 11.26
CA ARG A 30 2.69 -12.94 11.10
C ARG A 30 1.60 -14.01 11.27
N ASP A 31 0.72 -13.84 12.25
CA ASP A 31 -0.39 -14.77 12.48
C ASP A 31 -1.37 -14.79 11.31
N HIS A 32 -1.58 -13.64 10.66
CA HIS A 32 -2.51 -13.53 9.52
C HIS A 32 -1.92 -14.11 8.22
N PHE A 33 -0.66 -13.80 7.90
CA PHE A 33 -0.07 -14.16 6.61
C PHE A 33 0.70 -15.49 6.64
N GLY A 34 1.14 -15.95 7.81
CA GLY A 34 1.89 -17.21 7.96
C GLY A 34 3.13 -17.25 7.07
N SER A 35 3.32 -18.36 6.35
CA SER A 35 4.37 -18.55 5.34
C SER A 35 4.09 -17.83 4.01
N GLY A 36 2.87 -17.33 3.79
CA GLY A 36 2.46 -16.72 2.53
C GLY A 36 1.92 -17.71 1.48
N ASP A 37 1.79 -19.00 1.79
CA ASP A 37 1.35 -20.05 0.85
C ASP A 37 0.02 -19.71 0.16
N HIS A 38 -0.93 -19.14 0.88
CA HIS A 38 -2.23 -18.74 0.35
C HIS A 38 -2.17 -17.60 -0.67
N LEU A 39 -1.03 -16.89 -0.74
CA LEU A 39 -0.72 -15.84 -1.71
C LEU A 39 0.27 -16.31 -2.79
N ASN A 40 0.72 -17.57 -2.74
CA ASN A 40 1.80 -18.12 -3.55
C ASN A 40 3.12 -17.32 -3.42
N LEU A 41 3.41 -16.88 -2.22
CA LEU A 41 4.63 -16.19 -1.80
C LEU A 41 5.35 -16.99 -0.75
N ASN A 42 6.66 -16.80 -0.62
CA ASN A 42 7.46 -17.25 0.52
C ASN A 42 7.74 -16.03 1.41
N LEU A 43 7.09 -15.98 2.57
CA LEU A 43 7.23 -14.89 3.52
C LEU A 43 8.15 -15.30 4.66
N GLU A 44 9.26 -14.59 4.79
CA GLU A 44 10.13 -14.66 5.94
C GLU A 44 9.95 -13.41 6.82
N TYR A 45 10.23 -13.54 8.12
CA TYR A 45 10.02 -12.45 9.08
C TYR A 45 11.28 -12.18 9.87
N VAL A 46 11.62 -10.91 9.98
CA VAL A 46 12.66 -10.43 10.87
C VAL A 46 12.08 -9.41 11.85
N PHE A 47 12.48 -9.53 13.12
CA PHE A 47 12.00 -8.64 14.17
C PHE A 47 12.94 -7.45 14.34
N GLN A 48 12.40 -6.26 14.25
CA GLN A 48 13.08 -5.04 14.66
C GLN A 48 12.87 -4.85 16.17
N GLU A 49 13.88 -5.10 16.98
CA GLU A 49 13.80 -5.03 18.45
C GLU A 49 13.41 -3.64 18.96
N SER A 50 13.84 -2.59 18.26
CA SER A 50 13.50 -1.21 18.59
C SER A 50 13.16 -0.46 17.29
N PRO A 51 12.02 0.24 17.21
CA PRO A 51 11.60 0.96 16.01
C PRO A 51 12.45 2.25 15.84
N LYS A 52 13.63 2.11 15.24
CA LYS A 52 14.57 3.22 14.96
C LYS A 52 14.40 3.79 13.55
N GLY A 53 13.27 3.57 12.93
CA GLY A 53 12.94 4.04 11.58
C GLY A 53 13.27 3.05 10.47
N ILE A 54 12.94 3.44 9.24
CA ILE A 54 12.97 2.58 8.04
C ILE A 54 14.39 2.12 7.68
N GLY A 55 15.39 3.00 7.78
CA GLY A 55 16.77 2.63 7.49
C GLY A 55 17.32 1.58 8.43
N ASN A 56 16.95 1.62 9.72
CA ASN A 56 17.29 0.57 10.67
C ASN A 56 16.53 -0.72 10.38
N ALA A 57 15.26 -0.65 9.99
CA ALA A 57 14.49 -1.81 9.57
C ALA A 57 15.14 -2.51 8.36
N LEU A 58 15.52 -1.73 7.33
CA LEU A 58 16.23 -2.26 6.17
C LEU A 58 17.59 -2.87 6.58
N TRP A 59 18.31 -2.24 7.48
CA TRP A 59 19.59 -2.74 7.99
C TRP A 59 19.49 -4.13 8.61
N THR A 60 18.38 -4.47 9.26
CA THR A 60 18.17 -5.81 9.84
C THR A 60 18.09 -6.92 8.79
N CYS A 61 17.75 -6.58 7.56
CA CYS A 61 17.65 -7.51 6.42
C CYS A 61 18.93 -7.65 5.60
N ARG A 62 20.02 -6.92 5.93
CA ARG A 62 21.21 -6.81 5.07
C ARG A 62 21.79 -8.17 4.65
N SER A 63 21.88 -9.13 5.57
CA SER A 63 22.45 -10.47 5.28
C SER A 63 21.64 -11.28 4.29
N TRP A 64 20.35 -10.96 4.14
CA TRP A 64 19.45 -11.59 3.18
C TRP A 64 19.54 -10.91 1.81
N LEU A 65 19.95 -9.62 1.75
CA LEU A 65 19.91 -8.75 0.58
C LEU A 65 21.31 -8.44 -0.02
N GLU A 66 22.38 -9.07 0.47
CA GLU A 66 23.77 -8.61 0.25
C GLU A 66 24.30 -8.61 -1.18
N ASN A 67 23.68 -9.29 -2.13
CA ASN A 67 24.33 -9.50 -3.45
C ASN A 67 23.45 -9.20 -4.65
N GLU A 68 22.22 -8.81 -4.45
CA GLU A 68 21.28 -8.59 -5.54
C GLU A 68 20.48 -7.30 -5.35
N PRO A 69 20.02 -6.67 -6.43
CA PRO A 69 19.05 -5.58 -6.30
C PRO A 69 17.76 -6.10 -5.70
N PHE A 70 17.11 -5.29 -4.89
CA PHE A 70 15.89 -5.66 -4.19
C PHE A 70 14.84 -4.55 -4.23
N CYS A 71 13.58 -4.94 -4.04
CA CYS A 71 12.48 -4.01 -3.90
C CYS A 71 12.22 -3.73 -2.42
N LEU A 72 12.31 -2.46 -1.99
CA LEU A 72 11.89 -1.97 -0.68
C LEU A 72 10.50 -1.37 -0.80
N VAL A 73 9.57 -1.83 0.06
CA VAL A 73 8.17 -1.39 0.05
C VAL A 73 7.71 -1.06 1.47
N TYR A 74 7.07 0.08 1.65
CA TYR A 74 6.41 0.43 2.90
C TYR A 74 5.09 -0.31 3.02
N GLY A 75 4.80 -0.89 4.19
CA GLY A 75 3.67 -1.79 4.38
C GLY A 75 2.30 -1.12 4.53
N ASP A 76 2.28 0.21 4.64
CA ASP A 76 1.13 1.05 4.86
C ASP A 76 0.67 1.83 3.61
N VAL A 77 1.27 1.53 2.45
CA VAL A 77 0.94 2.15 1.18
C VAL A 77 -0.05 1.30 0.37
N LEU A 78 -1.02 1.96 -0.23
CA LEU A 78 -1.98 1.36 -1.15
C LEU A 78 -2.00 2.13 -2.48
N THR A 79 -2.10 1.40 -3.60
CA THR A 79 -2.15 1.97 -4.96
C THR A 79 -3.37 1.46 -5.74
N ASP A 80 -3.85 2.27 -6.66
CA ASP A 80 -4.81 1.87 -7.70
C ASP A 80 -4.02 1.26 -8.87
N GLY A 81 -4.06 -0.06 -9.01
CA GLY A 81 -3.23 -0.79 -9.97
C GLY A 81 -1.92 -1.33 -9.39
N ASN A 82 -1.06 -1.85 -10.26
CA ASN A 82 0.20 -2.50 -9.90
C ASN A 82 1.43 -1.65 -10.27
N PRO A 83 2.04 -0.91 -9.33
CA PRO A 83 3.16 -0.03 -9.59
C PRO A 83 4.47 -0.78 -9.86
N PHE A 84 4.58 -2.04 -9.44
CA PHE A 84 5.82 -2.81 -9.59
C PHE A 84 6.15 -3.16 -11.03
N ILE A 85 5.14 -3.28 -11.91
CA ILE A 85 5.35 -3.57 -13.33
C ILE A 85 6.13 -2.44 -14.00
N PRO A 86 5.65 -1.18 -14.03
CA PRO A 86 6.42 -0.08 -14.63
C PRO A 86 7.75 0.19 -13.90
N MET A 87 7.85 -0.08 -12.60
CA MET A 87 9.12 0.02 -11.88
C MET A 87 10.15 -1.00 -12.39
N LEU A 88 9.75 -2.26 -12.60
CA LEU A 88 10.65 -3.29 -13.12
C LEU A 88 11.08 -3.00 -14.57
N ASP A 89 10.17 -2.48 -15.40
CA ASP A 89 10.48 -2.04 -16.76
C ASP A 89 11.52 -0.91 -16.74
N ALA A 90 11.29 0.15 -15.98
CA ALA A 90 12.22 1.27 -15.85
C ALA A 90 13.58 0.85 -15.24
N TYR A 91 13.57 -0.10 -14.31
CA TYR A 91 14.80 -0.67 -13.76
C TYR A 91 15.56 -1.49 -14.81
N SER A 92 14.87 -2.32 -15.60
CA SER A 92 15.51 -3.14 -16.64
C SER A 92 16.19 -2.29 -17.72
N GLU A 93 15.67 -1.09 -17.98
CA GLU A 93 16.23 -0.15 -18.95
C GLU A 93 17.44 0.62 -18.39
N SER A 94 17.41 0.98 -17.11
CA SER A 94 18.43 1.86 -16.50
C SER A 94 19.52 1.13 -15.74
N GLY A 95 19.19 0.01 -15.08
CA GLY A 95 20.06 -0.69 -14.13
C GLY A 95 20.49 0.17 -12.94
N GLN A 96 19.72 1.22 -12.59
CA GLN A 96 20.05 2.17 -11.54
C GLN A 96 19.05 2.09 -10.39
N ASP A 97 19.43 2.57 -9.21
CA ASP A 97 18.51 2.76 -8.11
C ASP A 97 17.28 3.55 -8.57
N LEU A 98 16.10 3.09 -8.18
CA LEU A 98 14.83 3.63 -8.64
C LEU A 98 13.91 3.92 -7.45
N ALA A 99 13.22 5.06 -7.50
CA ALA A 99 12.14 5.37 -6.57
C ALA A 99 10.83 5.58 -7.31
N LEU A 100 9.75 5.03 -6.79
CA LEU A 100 8.41 5.40 -7.21
C LEU A 100 8.09 6.78 -6.64
N VAL A 101 7.69 7.71 -7.50
CA VAL A 101 7.29 9.07 -7.12
C VAL A 101 5.88 9.34 -7.61
N THR A 102 5.12 10.10 -6.82
CA THR A 102 3.75 10.48 -7.16
C THR A 102 3.51 11.95 -6.86
N LEU A 103 2.38 12.48 -7.34
CA LEU A 103 1.96 13.83 -7.02
C LEU A 103 1.66 13.95 -5.51
N PRO A 104 2.08 15.03 -4.85
CA PRO A 104 1.80 15.22 -3.45
C PRO A 104 0.28 15.31 -3.23
N SER A 105 -0.22 14.51 -2.30
CA SER A 105 -1.46 14.86 -1.61
C SER A 105 -1.21 16.12 -0.76
N SER A 106 -2.24 16.81 -0.33
CA SER A 106 -2.17 18.13 0.33
C SER A 106 -1.39 18.17 1.67
N SER A 107 -0.64 17.14 2.05
CA SER A 107 0.05 17.07 3.35
C SER A 107 1.56 17.34 3.22
N SER A 108 2.06 18.21 4.12
CA SER A 108 3.49 18.50 4.31
C SER A 108 4.27 17.34 5.00
N GLU A 109 3.64 16.18 5.18
CA GLU A 109 4.19 15.05 5.95
C GLU A 109 5.19 14.22 5.15
N PHE A 110 5.19 14.38 3.81
CA PHE A 110 6.03 13.61 2.89
C PHE A 110 7.32 14.33 2.50
N GLY A 111 8.35 13.56 2.22
CA GLY A 111 9.58 14.07 1.62
C GLY A 111 9.33 14.59 0.21
N ASN A 112 9.62 15.87 -0.03
CA ASN A 112 9.49 16.51 -1.34
C ASN A 112 10.64 16.12 -2.26
N VAL A 113 10.29 15.63 -3.45
CA VAL A 113 11.22 15.16 -4.47
C VAL A 113 11.25 16.12 -5.65
N TYR A 114 12.44 16.49 -6.10
CA TYR A 114 12.67 17.33 -7.28
C TYR A 114 13.36 16.48 -8.36
N LEU A 115 12.85 16.55 -9.57
CA LEU A 115 13.37 15.80 -10.71
C LEU A 115 14.10 16.73 -11.69
N ASP A 116 15.13 16.19 -12.35
CA ASP A 116 15.72 16.82 -13.52
C ASP A 116 15.00 16.37 -14.82
N PRO A 117 15.33 16.96 -16.00
CA PRO A 117 14.69 16.59 -17.26
C PRO A 117 14.89 15.12 -17.69
N GLU A 118 15.89 14.45 -17.14
CA GLU A 118 16.20 13.03 -17.41
C GLU A 118 15.56 12.09 -16.39
N MET A 119 14.58 12.58 -15.61
CA MET A 119 13.88 11.85 -14.57
C MET A 119 14.80 11.30 -13.45
N ARG A 120 15.93 12.00 -13.20
CA ARG A 120 16.78 11.71 -12.04
C ARG A 120 16.31 12.56 -10.86
N ILE A 121 16.38 11.96 -9.67
CA ILE A 121 16.08 12.69 -8.44
C ILE A 121 17.27 13.62 -8.15
N SER A 122 17.05 14.92 -8.25
CA SER A 122 18.06 15.95 -8.09
C SER A 122 18.13 16.50 -6.66
N LYS A 123 17.03 16.39 -5.90
CA LYS A 123 16.94 16.92 -4.54
C LYS A 123 15.82 16.24 -3.76
N LEU A 124 16.07 16.02 -2.48
CA LEU A 124 15.08 15.58 -1.49
C LEU A 124 15.05 16.58 -0.33
N ILE A 125 13.85 17.04 0.04
CA ILE A 125 13.62 17.84 1.25
C ILE A 125 12.64 17.08 2.13
N GLU A 126 13.11 16.59 3.26
CA GLU A 126 12.30 15.87 4.25
C GLU A 126 11.38 16.85 5.00
N LYS A 127 10.07 16.55 5.06
CA LYS A 127 9.05 17.29 5.81
C LYS A 127 9.18 18.81 5.74
N PRO A 128 9.08 19.40 4.55
CA PRO A 128 9.23 20.85 4.41
C PRO A 128 8.08 21.61 5.11
N VAL A 129 8.37 22.83 5.56
CA VAL A 129 7.36 23.69 6.19
C VAL A 129 6.27 24.09 5.19
N GLU A 130 6.61 24.20 3.91
CA GLU A 130 5.68 24.44 2.80
C GLU A 130 5.92 23.42 1.70
N VAL A 131 4.84 22.86 1.15
CA VAL A 131 4.91 21.94 0.00
C VAL A 131 5.28 22.75 -1.24
N GLN A 132 6.49 22.56 -1.75
CA GLN A 132 7.01 23.27 -2.91
C GLN A 132 7.41 22.35 -4.05
N ALA A 133 7.46 21.04 -3.82
CA ALA A 133 7.84 20.05 -4.83
C ALA A 133 6.62 19.57 -5.62
N ASN A 134 6.88 19.15 -6.85
CA ASN A 134 5.87 18.55 -7.71
C ASN A 134 5.60 17.08 -7.36
N TYR A 135 6.53 16.43 -6.63
CA TYR A 135 6.48 14.99 -6.36
C TYR A 135 6.86 14.67 -4.92
N VAL A 136 6.39 13.50 -4.46
CA VAL A 136 6.78 12.87 -3.19
C VAL A 136 7.17 11.42 -3.43
N PHE A 137 7.96 10.80 -2.53
CA PHE A 137 8.18 9.36 -2.56
C PHE A 137 6.89 8.60 -2.25
N ALA A 138 6.59 7.62 -3.09
CA ALA A 138 5.42 6.77 -2.89
C ALA A 138 5.68 5.54 -1.98
N GLY A 139 6.83 5.46 -1.33
CA GLY A 139 7.16 4.37 -0.40
C GLY A 139 7.59 3.06 -1.07
N MET A 140 7.98 3.10 -2.33
CA MET A 140 8.45 1.94 -3.09
C MET A 140 9.73 2.27 -3.83
N PHE A 141 10.73 1.38 -3.75
CA PHE A 141 12.07 1.59 -4.30
C PHE A 141 12.64 0.29 -4.84
N ILE A 142 13.48 0.36 -5.87
CA ILE A 142 14.40 -0.71 -6.26
C ILE A 142 15.80 -0.19 -5.96
N LEU A 143 16.54 -0.89 -5.12
CA LEU A 143 17.83 -0.47 -4.57
C LEU A 143 18.87 -1.57 -4.77
N HIS A 144 20.13 -1.15 -4.86
CA HIS A 144 21.28 -2.05 -4.84
C HIS A 144 21.85 -2.18 -3.43
N SER A 145 22.61 -3.25 -3.20
CA SER A 145 23.19 -3.57 -1.88
C SER A 145 24.16 -2.51 -1.37
N GLU A 146 24.70 -1.63 -2.22
CA GLU A 146 25.53 -0.49 -1.87
C GLU A 146 24.85 0.44 -0.88
N ILE A 147 23.52 0.48 -0.85
CA ILE A 147 22.74 1.25 0.13
C ILE A 147 23.12 0.92 1.57
N PHE A 148 23.51 -0.32 1.86
CA PHE A 148 23.89 -0.72 3.23
C PHE A 148 25.16 0.00 3.71
N SER A 149 26.16 0.17 2.85
CA SER A 149 27.37 0.93 3.18
C SER A 149 27.05 2.41 3.42
N ILE A 150 26.08 2.94 2.69
CA ILE A 150 25.62 4.32 2.82
C ILE A 150 24.80 4.48 4.10
N LEU A 151 23.90 3.54 4.41
CA LEU A 151 23.15 3.51 5.66
C LEU A 151 24.07 3.48 6.89
N GLU A 152 25.13 2.68 6.86
CA GLU A 152 26.10 2.62 7.94
C GLU A 152 26.75 3.99 8.20
N LYS A 153 27.23 4.65 7.15
CA LYS A 153 27.84 5.99 7.23
C LYS A 153 26.85 7.06 7.72
N ASN A 154 25.56 6.89 7.46
CA ASN A 154 24.50 7.82 7.86
C ASN A 154 23.79 7.40 9.16
N GLY A 155 24.38 6.53 9.98
CA GLY A 155 23.79 6.09 11.24
C GLY A 155 22.44 5.38 11.08
N GLN A 156 22.26 4.66 9.97
CA GLN A 156 21.04 3.96 9.58
C GLN A 156 19.82 4.89 9.35
N SER A 157 20.06 6.16 9.04
CA SER A 157 19.02 7.10 8.62
C SER A 157 18.70 6.89 7.14
N MET A 158 17.44 6.55 6.79
CA MET A 158 17.04 6.38 5.40
C MET A 158 17.07 7.70 4.62
N SER A 159 16.60 8.79 5.25
CA SER A 159 16.65 10.13 4.66
C SER A 159 18.08 10.57 4.38
N GLY A 160 19.00 10.37 5.34
CA GLY A 160 20.42 10.64 5.16
C GLY A 160 21.05 9.79 4.05
N ALA A 161 20.70 8.50 3.98
CA ALA A 161 21.18 7.61 2.94
C ALA A 161 20.68 8.06 1.54
N PHE A 162 19.40 8.38 1.39
CA PHE A 162 18.88 8.89 0.12
C PHE A 162 19.52 10.21 -0.30
N GLN A 163 19.77 11.14 0.63
CA GLN A 163 20.50 12.37 0.32
C GLN A 163 21.92 12.06 -0.19
N SER A 164 22.63 11.11 0.40
CA SER A 164 23.95 10.67 -0.07
C SER A 164 23.87 10.02 -1.45
N VAL A 165 22.89 9.13 -1.70
CA VAL A 165 22.70 8.52 -3.02
C VAL A 165 22.45 9.58 -4.09
N ILE A 166 21.60 10.57 -3.80
CA ILE A 166 21.27 11.65 -4.74
C ILE A 166 22.49 12.53 -5.05
N GLN A 167 23.40 12.72 -4.09
CA GLN A 167 24.62 13.53 -4.27
C GLN A 167 25.74 12.79 -4.98
N ASP A 168 25.95 11.52 -4.65
CA ASP A 168 27.13 10.76 -5.04
C ASP A 168 26.89 9.76 -6.18
N SER A 169 25.65 9.48 -6.49
CA SER A 169 25.24 8.53 -7.53
C SER A 169 23.97 8.97 -8.27
N VAL A 170 23.28 8.05 -8.91
CA VAL A 170 22.05 8.33 -9.67
C VAL A 170 20.91 7.49 -9.11
N MET A 171 19.85 8.16 -8.66
CA MET A 171 18.56 7.55 -8.40
C MET A 171 17.55 8.05 -9.42
N LYS A 172 16.95 7.15 -10.18
CA LYS A 172 15.89 7.45 -11.14
C LYS A 172 14.53 7.52 -10.47
N ALA A 173 13.64 8.30 -11.04
CA ALA A 173 12.24 8.33 -10.65
C ALA A 173 11.38 7.53 -11.63
N CYS A 174 10.50 6.68 -11.12
CA CYS A 174 9.38 6.12 -11.85
C CYS A 174 8.13 6.88 -11.43
N LEU A 175 7.45 7.53 -12.37
CA LEU A 175 6.27 8.35 -12.07
C LEU A 175 5.03 7.46 -11.95
N TRP A 176 4.29 7.64 -10.86
CA TRP A 176 2.99 7.02 -10.63
C TRP A 176 1.90 8.09 -10.66
N GLU A 177 1.06 8.05 -11.68
CA GLU A 177 -0.02 9.03 -11.90
C GLU A 177 -1.39 8.49 -11.47
N GLU A 178 -1.47 7.20 -11.14
CA GLU A 178 -2.69 6.58 -10.65
C GLU A 178 -2.91 6.85 -9.15
N GLY A 179 -4.00 6.34 -8.61
CA GLY A 179 -4.32 6.52 -7.20
C GLY A 179 -3.26 5.94 -6.27
N TRP A 180 -2.92 6.70 -5.26
CA TRP A 180 -1.96 6.35 -4.22
C TRP A 180 -2.40 6.93 -2.88
N ILE A 181 -2.22 6.17 -1.81
CA ILE A 181 -2.47 6.62 -0.43
C ILE A 181 -1.49 5.96 0.54
N ASP A 182 -0.93 6.78 1.43
CA ASP A 182 -0.18 6.36 2.61
C ASP A 182 -1.11 6.40 3.83
N ILE A 183 -1.24 5.26 4.51
CA ILE A 183 -2.22 5.09 5.60
C ILE A 183 -1.57 5.40 6.94
N ILE A 184 -1.44 6.70 7.23
CA ILE A 184 -0.86 7.21 8.46
C ILE A 184 -1.91 7.25 9.60
N TYR A 185 -3.16 7.60 9.28
CA TYR A 185 -4.23 7.80 10.25
C TYR A 185 -5.42 6.87 10.00
N PRO A 186 -6.20 6.51 11.03
CA PRO A 186 -7.35 5.62 10.86
C PRO A 186 -8.39 6.08 9.83
N TRP A 187 -8.56 7.38 9.63
CA TRP A 187 -9.51 7.90 8.63
C TRP A 187 -9.02 7.72 7.18
N HIS A 188 -7.72 7.50 6.94
CA HIS A 188 -7.20 7.14 5.61
C HIS A 188 -7.77 5.81 5.12
N ILE A 189 -8.31 4.95 6.01
CA ILE A 189 -9.03 3.73 5.63
C ILE A 189 -10.29 4.06 4.81
N LEU A 190 -10.95 5.18 5.09
CA LEU A 190 -12.10 5.63 4.28
C LEU A 190 -11.70 6.05 2.87
N GLU A 191 -10.55 6.71 2.74
CA GLU A 191 -9.97 7.08 1.44
C GLU A 191 -9.48 5.83 0.69
N ALA A 192 -8.89 4.86 1.40
CA ALA A 192 -8.51 3.57 0.85
C ALA A 192 -9.73 2.81 0.29
N ASN A 193 -10.88 2.83 0.98
CA ASN A 193 -12.13 2.27 0.44
C ASN A 193 -12.55 2.96 -0.86
N GLN A 194 -12.44 4.30 -0.93
CA GLN A 194 -12.77 5.03 -2.16
C GLN A 194 -11.84 4.62 -3.29
N LEU A 195 -10.53 4.52 -3.03
CA LEU A 195 -9.53 4.10 -4.01
C LEU A 195 -9.82 2.69 -4.53
N LEU A 196 -10.03 1.72 -3.65
CA LEU A 196 -10.27 0.31 -4.01
C LEU A 196 -11.60 0.08 -4.73
N MET A 197 -12.61 0.88 -4.44
CA MET A 197 -13.94 0.73 -5.03
C MET A 197 -14.13 1.59 -6.30
N LYS A 198 -13.17 2.44 -6.66
CA LYS A 198 -13.24 3.37 -7.79
C LYS A 198 -13.53 2.68 -9.13
N SER A 199 -12.94 1.49 -9.33
CA SER A 199 -13.08 0.70 -10.56
C SER A 199 -14.28 -0.26 -10.55
N TRP A 200 -15.10 -0.27 -9.49
CA TRP A 200 -16.26 -1.14 -9.46
C TRP A 200 -17.36 -0.61 -10.37
N ASP A 201 -17.83 -1.43 -11.27
CA ASP A 201 -18.85 -1.10 -12.27
C ASP A 201 -20.09 -2.01 -12.21
N GLU A 202 -19.97 -3.21 -11.62
CA GLU A 202 -21.02 -4.20 -11.54
C GLU A 202 -21.33 -4.63 -10.10
N ALA A 203 -22.60 -4.99 -9.87
CA ALA A 203 -23.01 -5.60 -8.61
C ALA A 203 -22.63 -7.09 -8.58
N ARG A 204 -22.05 -7.54 -7.49
CA ARG A 204 -21.75 -8.95 -7.18
C ARG A 204 -22.46 -9.34 -5.90
N ILE A 205 -23.54 -10.10 -6.02
CA ILE A 205 -24.39 -10.52 -4.90
C ILE A 205 -24.37 -12.03 -4.83
N ASP A 206 -23.95 -12.59 -3.70
CA ASP A 206 -23.94 -14.03 -3.49
C ASP A 206 -25.37 -14.60 -3.51
N GLN A 207 -25.52 -15.83 -3.99
CA GLN A 207 -26.81 -16.49 -4.16
C GLN A 207 -27.54 -16.76 -2.83
N SER A 208 -26.81 -16.83 -1.71
CA SER A 208 -27.36 -17.04 -0.38
C SER A 208 -27.90 -15.78 0.30
N VAL A 209 -27.75 -14.61 -0.33
CA VAL A 209 -28.18 -13.32 0.21
C VAL A 209 -29.69 -13.26 0.30
N GLU A 210 -30.20 -12.92 1.48
CA GLU A 210 -31.62 -12.75 1.72
C GLU A 210 -32.02 -11.26 1.68
N LEU A 211 -32.72 -10.85 0.61
CA LEU A 211 -33.36 -9.53 0.53
C LEU A 211 -34.84 -9.66 0.94
N LYS A 212 -35.22 -9.01 2.06
CA LYS A 212 -36.57 -9.07 2.62
C LYS A 212 -37.39 -7.85 2.19
N GLY A 213 -38.52 -8.10 1.57
CA GLY A 213 -39.46 -7.05 1.11
C GLY A 213 -38.80 -6.15 0.07
N GLN A 214 -38.95 -4.84 0.22
CA GLN A 214 -38.40 -3.86 -0.73
C GLN A 214 -37.01 -3.36 -0.28
N VAL A 215 -35.99 -3.76 -1.01
CA VAL A 215 -34.60 -3.26 -0.86
C VAL A 215 -34.21 -2.56 -2.15
N GLN A 216 -33.68 -1.34 -2.03
CA GLN A 216 -33.20 -0.56 -3.17
C GLN A 216 -31.67 -0.64 -3.24
N ILE A 217 -31.13 -0.93 -4.42
CA ILE A 217 -29.69 -0.99 -4.69
C ILE A 217 -29.39 -0.04 -5.86
N ASP A 218 -28.62 1.01 -5.59
CA ASP A 218 -28.23 2.03 -6.55
C ASP A 218 -26.70 1.97 -6.76
N GLY A 219 -26.25 1.54 -7.93
CA GLY A 219 -24.83 1.41 -8.29
C GLY A 219 -24.22 0.06 -7.88
N PRO A 220 -22.89 -0.11 -8.08
CA PRO A 220 -22.22 -1.38 -7.85
C PRO A 220 -22.14 -1.72 -6.36
N VAL A 221 -22.40 -2.99 -6.02
CA VAL A 221 -22.29 -3.50 -4.65
C VAL A 221 -21.60 -4.86 -4.66
N VAL A 222 -20.84 -5.16 -3.62
CA VAL A 222 -20.37 -6.51 -3.33
C VAL A 222 -21.05 -6.97 -2.05
N ILE A 223 -21.87 -8.01 -2.13
CA ILE A 223 -22.59 -8.58 -0.98
C ILE A 223 -22.23 -10.06 -0.89
N GLU A 224 -21.58 -10.44 0.18
CA GLU A 224 -21.07 -11.78 0.39
C GLU A 224 -22.11 -12.74 0.96
N GLU A 225 -21.72 -14.00 1.12
CA GLU A 225 -22.60 -15.10 1.56
C GLU A 225 -23.23 -14.85 2.93
N GLY A 226 -24.46 -15.33 3.10
CA GLY A 226 -25.19 -15.33 4.35
C GLY A 226 -25.66 -13.95 4.83
N VAL A 227 -25.55 -12.92 4.00
CA VAL A 227 -26.04 -11.58 4.34
C VAL A 227 -27.56 -11.53 4.30
N ARG A 228 -28.15 -10.88 5.29
CA ARG A 228 -29.57 -10.60 5.35
C ARG A 228 -29.85 -9.12 5.44
N ILE A 229 -30.71 -8.61 4.56
CA ILE A 229 -31.09 -7.20 4.45
C ILE A 229 -32.60 -7.07 4.56
N GLU A 230 -33.05 -6.30 5.54
CA GLU A 230 -34.47 -6.10 5.81
C GLU A 230 -35.09 -4.99 4.95
N SER A 231 -36.43 -4.95 4.96
CA SER A 231 -37.24 -4.08 4.11
C SER A 231 -37.00 -2.58 4.33
N GLY A 232 -37.09 -1.81 3.25
CA GLY A 232 -36.93 -0.35 3.27
C GLY A 232 -35.48 0.11 3.21
N THR A 233 -34.52 -0.83 3.23
CA THR A 233 -33.09 -0.49 3.18
C THR A 233 -32.67 -0.03 1.78
N VAL A 234 -31.80 0.98 1.75
CA VAL A 234 -31.20 1.56 0.54
C VAL A 234 -29.69 1.39 0.59
N LEU A 235 -29.14 0.72 -0.42
CA LEU A 235 -27.69 0.62 -0.63
C LEU A 235 -27.30 1.54 -1.76
N LYS A 236 -26.38 2.49 -1.49
CA LYS A 236 -25.78 3.36 -2.49
C LYS A 236 -24.34 2.92 -2.75
N GLY A 237 -24.15 2.24 -3.88
CA GLY A 237 -22.82 1.79 -4.31
C GLY A 237 -21.90 2.94 -4.74
N PRO A 238 -20.58 2.67 -4.87
CA PRO A 238 -20.00 1.38 -4.55
C PRO A 238 -19.98 1.12 -3.03
N CYS A 239 -20.35 -0.08 -2.58
CA CYS A 239 -20.23 -0.49 -1.19
C CYS A 239 -19.99 -1.99 -1.04
N TYR A 240 -19.36 -2.38 0.06
CA TYR A 240 -19.03 -3.77 0.39
C TYR A 240 -19.75 -4.20 1.66
N ILE A 241 -20.38 -5.37 1.61
CA ILE A 241 -21.06 -6.01 2.73
C ILE A 241 -20.51 -7.41 2.89
N GLY A 242 -19.71 -7.61 3.94
CA GLY A 242 -19.04 -8.86 4.25
C GLY A 242 -20.00 -9.95 4.71
N LYS A 243 -19.47 -11.15 4.79
CA LYS A 243 -20.19 -12.39 5.14
C LYS A 243 -21.02 -12.28 6.42
N ASN A 244 -22.22 -12.89 6.39
CA ASN A 244 -23.10 -13.02 7.57
C ASN A 244 -23.47 -11.67 8.24
N CYS A 245 -23.43 -10.55 7.49
CA CYS A 245 -23.94 -9.29 7.98
C CYS A 245 -25.47 -9.30 8.09
N TYR A 246 -25.99 -8.60 9.09
CA TYR A 246 -27.42 -8.31 9.22
C TYR A 246 -27.65 -6.81 9.10
N ILE A 247 -28.52 -6.41 8.15
CA ILE A 247 -28.91 -5.00 7.96
C ILE A 247 -30.40 -4.89 8.22
N GLY A 248 -30.74 -4.11 9.23
CA GLY A 248 -32.12 -3.89 9.70
C GLY A 248 -32.99 -3.11 8.74
N ASN A 249 -34.21 -2.80 9.18
CA ASN A 249 -35.19 -2.08 8.36
C ASN A 249 -34.83 -0.60 8.20
N ASN A 250 -35.10 -0.06 6.99
CA ASN A 250 -34.96 1.38 6.67
C ASN A 250 -33.54 1.94 6.90
N VAL A 251 -32.53 1.11 6.72
CA VAL A 251 -31.11 1.50 6.81
C VAL A 251 -30.67 2.14 5.49
N LEU A 252 -29.84 3.17 5.58
CA LEU A 252 -29.13 3.76 4.44
C LEU A 252 -27.63 3.46 4.54
N ILE A 253 -27.12 2.62 3.64
CA ILE A 253 -25.67 2.42 3.44
C ILE A 253 -25.23 3.35 2.30
N ARG A 254 -24.27 4.23 2.60
CA ARG A 254 -23.73 5.19 1.62
C ARG A 254 -22.58 4.61 0.82
N SER A 255 -22.30 5.27 -0.31
CA SER A 255 -21.17 4.93 -1.17
C SER A 255 -19.85 4.86 -0.40
N HIS A 256 -18.97 3.95 -0.82
CA HIS A 256 -17.66 3.66 -0.24
C HIS A 256 -17.68 3.14 1.21
N SER A 257 -18.87 2.71 1.70
CA SER A 257 -18.95 2.00 2.96
C SER A 257 -18.49 0.56 2.81
N ALA A 258 -17.71 0.08 3.79
CA ALA A 258 -17.33 -1.32 3.91
C ALA A 258 -17.75 -1.86 5.28
N LEU A 259 -18.59 -2.90 5.28
CA LEU A 259 -19.00 -3.62 6.49
C LEU A 259 -18.21 -4.92 6.59
N GLY A 260 -17.46 -5.09 7.66
CA GLY A 260 -16.76 -6.34 7.94
C GLY A 260 -17.71 -7.51 8.20
N PRO A 261 -17.24 -8.75 8.10
CA PRO A 261 -18.07 -9.93 8.33
C PRO A 261 -18.75 -9.93 9.69
N GLY A 262 -20.02 -10.37 9.76
CA GLY A 262 -20.80 -10.47 10.97
C GLY A 262 -21.28 -9.13 11.54
N SER A 263 -21.11 -8.02 10.81
CA SER A 263 -21.58 -6.70 11.27
C SER A 263 -23.12 -6.64 11.34
N ILE A 264 -23.63 -5.96 12.37
CA ILE A 264 -25.05 -5.69 12.54
C ILE A 264 -25.28 -4.19 12.46
N VAL A 265 -26.17 -3.78 11.57
CA VAL A 265 -26.59 -2.39 11.37
C VAL A 265 -28.10 -2.31 11.48
N GLY A 266 -28.60 -1.42 12.36
CA GLY A 266 -30.03 -1.24 12.58
C GLY A 266 -30.42 0.20 12.87
#